data_5c964b928d99be02429a096318b20dc5
#
_entry.id   5c964b928d99be02429a096318b20dc5
#
_cell.length_a   1.000
_cell.length_b   1.000
_cell.length_c   1.000
_cell.angle_alpha   90.00
_cell.angle_beta   90.00
_cell.angle_gamma   90.00
#
_symmetry.space_group_name_H-M   'P 1'
#
loop_
_entity.id
_entity.type
_entity.pdbx_description
1 polymer ?
#
loop_
_entity_poly.entity_id
_entity_poly.type
_entity_poly.pdbx_seq_one_letter_code
_entity_poly.pdbx_strand_id
1 'polypeptide(L)'
;MKSGFLLGLVLLTGCTSVQTQVEINAPAKAVSAVLYKFDDYPRWNPFIRKVDGTVAEGKTVNVTVQPVGKAEISGNTTIVSATEKHLSWRGSLRVPGFFHGEHEFVIEELGPNRTLLYQREKMSGLIIPFYDFKPTEAGFVAMNNALKQKAEDTAK
;
A
#
# COMPACT_ATOMS: atom_id res chain seq x y z
N MET A 1 50.31 11.92 23.57
CA MET A 1 48.88 12.15 23.59
C MET A 1 48.32 11.86 22.20
N LYS A 2 47.66 10.68 22.03
CA LYS A 2 47.02 10.28 20.75
C LYS A 2 45.56 10.68 20.86
N SER A 3 45.13 11.78 20.20
CA SER A 3 43.71 12.17 20.04
C SER A 3 43.06 11.17 19.07
N GLY A 4 42.24 10.27 19.61
CA GLY A 4 41.37 9.43 18.81
C GLY A 4 40.20 10.28 18.32
N PHE A 5 40.14 10.52 17.02
CA PHE A 5 39.00 11.15 16.35
C PHE A 5 37.89 10.08 16.21
N LEU A 6 36.89 10.12 17.10
CA LEU A 6 35.69 9.29 16.97
C LEU A 6 34.86 9.87 15.81
N LEU A 7 34.95 9.22 14.65
CA LEU A 7 34.07 9.54 13.52
C LEU A 7 32.67 9.01 13.86
N GLY A 8 31.80 9.89 14.34
CA GLY A 8 30.41 9.55 14.60
C GLY A 8 29.68 9.25 13.28
N LEU A 9 29.32 7.99 13.06
CA LEU A 9 28.50 7.58 11.94
C LEU A 9 27.07 8.13 12.14
N VAL A 10 26.72 9.22 11.45
CA VAL A 10 25.36 9.75 11.41
C VAL A 10 24.54 8.84 10.49
N LEU A 11 23.73 7.99 11.06
CA LEU A 11 22.76 7.18 10.32
C LEU A 11 21.59 8.09 9.88
N LEU A 12 21.57 8.48 8.61
CA LEU A 12 20.47 9.22 8.00
C LEU A 12 19.29 8.24 7.77
N THR A 13 18.31 8.27 8.67
CA THR A 13 17.03 7.60 8.44
C THR A 13 16.13 8.54 7.64
N GLY A 14 15.66 8.09 6.47
CA GLY A 14 14.68 8.81 5.66
C GLY A 14 13.25 8.46 6.05
N CYS A 15 12.33 9.42 5.88
CA CYS A 15 10.89 9.21 5.90
C CYS A 15 10.29 9.78 4.62
N THR A 16 9.36 9.06 4.00
CA THR A 16 8.64 9.52 2.80
C THR A 16 7.24 8.92 2.76
N SER A 17 6.40 9.47 1.89
CA SER A 17 5.09 8.88 1.61
C SER A 17 4.77 8.98 0.12
N VAL A 18 4.11 7.95 -0.39
CA VAL A 18 3.42 7.95 -1.69
C VAL A 18 1.92 8.00 -1.41
N GLN A 19 1.22 8.91 -2.08
CA GLN A 19 -0.22 9.07 -1.91
C GLN A 19 -0.87 9.33 -3.26
N THR A 20 -1.97 8.64 -3.53
CA THR A 20 -2.84 8.82 -4.70
C THR A 20 -4.29 8.79 -4.27
N GLN A 21 -5.18 9.34 -5.11
CA GLN A 21 -6.61 9.27 -4.90
C GLN A 21 -7.34 9.15 -6.22
N VAL A 22 -8.56 8.60 -6.17
CA VAL A 22 -9.44 8.50 -7.34
C VAL A 22 -10.90 8.61 -6.92
N GLU A 23 -11.66 9.41 -7.67
CA GLU A 23 -13.12 9.45 -7.53
C GLU A 23 -13.74 8.34 -8.38
N ILE A 24 -14.68 7.60 -7.78
CA ILE A 24 -15.33 6.41 -8.32
C ILE A 24 -16.84 6.66 -8.35
N ASN A 25 -17.47 6.49 -9.50
CA ASN A 25 -18.91 6.64 -9.65
C ASN A 25 -19.64 5.34 -9.27
N ALA A 26 -19.49 4.95 -8.01
CA ALA A 26 -20.11 3.78 -7.41
C ALA A 26 -20.32 4.01 -5.90
N PRO A 27 -21.28 3.31 -5.26
CA PRO A 27 -21.45 3.35 -3.82
C PRO A 27 -20.20 2.86 -3.09
N ALA A 28 -19.91 3.41 -1.91
CA ALA A 28 -18.76 3.01 -1.08
C ALA A 28 -18.75 1.49 -0.80
N LYS A 29 -19.91 0.86 -0.63
CA LYS A 29 -20.05 -0.59 -0.46
C LYS A 29 -19.55 -1.39 -1.67
N ALA A 30 -19.79 -0.91 -2.90
CA ALA A 30 -19.28 -1.58 -4.10
C ALA A 30 -17.76 -1.46 -4.20
N VAL A 31 -17.21 -0.29 -3.87
CA VAL A 31 -15.75 -0.06 -3.81
C VAL A 31 -15.11 -0.98 -2.77
N SER A 32 -15.67 -1.03 -1.56
CA SER A 32 -15.21 -1.90 -0.48
C SER A 32 -15.26 -3.38 -0.89
N ALA A 33 -16.37 -3.83 -1.51
CA ALA A 33 -16.51 -5.21 -1.95
C ALA A 33 -15.43 -5.63 -2.97
N VAL A 34 -15.05 -4.74 -3.89
CA VAL A 34 -13.94 -4.99 -4.84
C VAL A 34 -12.59 -5.00 -4.12
N LEU A 35 -12.36 -4.03 -3.21
CA LEU A 35 -11.10 -3.90 -2.47
C LEU A 35 -10.83 -5.11 -1.57
N TYR A 36 -11.86 -5.69 -0.95
CA TYR A 36 -11.71 -6.82 -0.04
C TYR A 36 -11.73 -8.20 -0.71
N LYS A 37 -11.98 -8.26 -2.02
CA LYS A 37 -11.99 -9.54 -2.76
C LYS A 37 -10.57 -9.91 -3.23
N PHE A 38 -9.68 -10.23 -2.28
CA PHE A 38 -8.26 -10.45 -2.53
C PHE A 38 -7.97 -11.60 -3.50
N ASP A 39 -8.80 -12.64 -3.51
CA ASP A 39 -8.69 -13.76 -4.45
C ASP A 39 -8.85 -13.34 -5.92
N ASP A 40 -9.48 -12.19 -6.17
CA ASP A 40 -9.65 -11.63 -7.51
C ASP A 40 -8.48 -10.74 -7.95
N TYR A 41 -7.59 -10.31 -7.04
CA TYR A 41 -6.49 -9.39 -7.33
C TYR A 41 -5.62 -9.82 -8.50
N PRO A 42 -5.21 -11.09 -8.65
CA PRO A 42 -4.40 -11.51 -9.79
C PRO A 42 -5.04 -11.25 -11.16
N ARG A 43 -6.37 -11.11 -11.21
CA ARG A 43 -7.13 -10.92 -12.45
C ARG A 43 -7.26 -9.47 -12.89
N TRP A 44 -7.15 -8.52 -11.97
CA TRP A 44 -7.42 -7.11 -12.30
C TRP A 44 -6.41 -6.12 -11.73
N ASN A 45 -5.76 -6.44 -10.60
CA ASN A 45 -4.89 -5.50 -9.89
C ASN A 45 -3.47 -5.54 -10.47
N PRO A 46 -2.99 -4.45 -11.10
CA PRO A 46 -1.66 -4.43 -11.71
C PRO A 46 -0.54 -4.21 -10.70
N PHE A 47 -0.84 -3.78 -9.46
CA PHE A 47 0.15 -3.46 -8.45
C PHE A 47 0.21 -4.48 -7.31
N ILE A 48 -0.89 -4.71 -6.58
CA ILE A 48 -0.95 -5.77 -5.57
C ILE A 48 -1.39 -7.04 -6.29
N ARG A 49 -0.42 -7.90 -6.60
CA ARG A 49 -0.63 -9.11 -7.40
C ARG A 49 -1.30 -10.23 -6.63
N LYS A 50 -1.04 -10.31 -5.31
CA LYS A 50 -1.55 -11.38 -4.47
C LYS A 50 -1.57 -10.94 -3.00
N VAL A 51 -2.57 -11.44 -2.26
CA VAL A 51 -2.64 -11.37 -0.80
C VAL A 51 -3.02 -12.76 -0.29
N ASP A 52 -2.11 -13.41 0.43
CA ASP A 52 -2.32 -14.74 1.03
C ASP A 52 -2.51 -14.62 2.53
N GLY A 53 -3.55 -15.21 3.06
CA GLY A 53 -3.86 -15.25 4.47
C GLY A 53 -5.23 -14.63 4.80
N THR A 54 -5.56 -14.60 6.08
CA THR A 54 -6.82 -14.04 6.57
C THR A 54 -6.67 -12.54 6.83
N VAL A 55 -7.43 -11.72 6.13
CA VAL A 55 -7.44 -10.28 6.32
C VAL A 55 -8.36 -9.92 7.49
N ALA A 56 -7.78 -9.86 8.66
CA ALA A 56 -8.41 -9.43 9.90
C ALA A 56 -7.37 -8.73 10.78
N GLU A 57 -7.80 -7.78 11.59
CA GLU A 57 -6.94 -7.01 12.48
C GLU A 57 -6.06 -7.92 13.34
N GLY A 58 -4.77 -7.58 13.44
CA GLY A 58 -3.74 -8.35 14.13
C GLY A 58 -3.25 -9.61 13.41
N LYS A 59 -3.82 -9.99 12.27
CA LYS A 59 -3.37 -11.15 11.48
C LYS A 59 -2.24 -10.79 10.54
N THR A 60 -1.37 -11.75 10.29
CA THR A 60 -0.30 -11.65 9.30
C THR A 60 -0.78 -12.20 7.97
N VAL A 61 -0.55 -11.44 6.91
CA VAL A 61 -0.77 -11.85 5.51
C VAL A 61 0.52 -11.70 4.72
N ASN A 62 0.67 -12.49 3.65
CA ASN A 62 1.75 -12.30 2.69
C ASN A 62 1.22 -11.48 1.51
N VAL A 63 1.83 -10.33 1.25
CA VAL A 63 1.45 -9.43 0.15
C VAL A 63 2.53 -9.46 -0.91
N THR A 64 2.14 -9.69 -2.17
CA THR A 64 3.02 -9.58 -3.34
C THR A 64 2.66 -8.32 -4.11
N VAL A 65 3.61 -7.44 -4.30
CA VAL A 65 3.47 -6.20 -5.07
C VAL A 65 4.39 -6.19 -6.29
N GLN A 66 3.99 -5.51 -7.35
CA GLN A 66 4.77 -5.32 -8.56
C GLN A 66 4.81 -3.84 -8.95
N PRO A 67 5.81 -3.07 -8.52
CA PRO A 67 6.01 -1.70 -8.99
C PRO A 67 6.24 -1.68 -10.51
N VAL A 68 5.78 -0.63 -11.19
CA VAL A 68 5.81 -0.55 -12.65
C VAL A 68 7.23 -0.72 -13.18
N GLY A 69 7.42 -1.69 -14.08
CA GLY A 69 8.73 -2.00 -14.68
C GLY A 69 9.74 -2.65 -13.73
N LYS A 70 9.30 -3.14 -12.57
CA LYS A 70 10.14 -3.85 -11.59
C LYS A 70 9.67 -5.29 -11.40
N ALA A 71 10.53 -6.10 -10.82
CA ALA A 71 10.18 -7.46 -10.39
C ALA A 71 9.17 -7.43 -9.24
N GLU A 72 8.43 -8.51 -9.08
CA GLU A 72 7.56 -8.73 -7.93
C GLU A 72 8.36 -8.80 -6.63
N ILE A 73 7.79 -8.23 -5.58
CA ILE A 73 8.33 -8.25 -4.22
C ILE A 73 7.25 -8.79 -3.30
N SER A 74 7.58 -9.83 -2.53
CA SER A 74 6.67 -10.41 -1.54
C SER A 74 7.17 -10.18 -0.13
N GLY A 75 6.25 -9.89 0.78
CA GLY A 75 6.58 -9.69 2.19
C GLY A 75 5.41 -9.99 3.11
N ASN A 76 5.74 -10.38 4.34
CA ASN A 76 4.75 -10.54 5.40
C ASN A 76 4.41 -9.18 5.99
N THR A 77 3.11 -8.91 6.13
CA THR A 77 2.59 -7.69 6.71
C THR A 77 1.54 -8.05 7.78
N THR A 78 1.37 -7.18 8.77
CA THR A 78 0.34 -7.31 9.78
C THR A 78 -0.80 -6.36 9.48
N ILE A 79 -2.03 -6.86 9.45
CA ILE A 79 -3.22 -6.03 9.29
C ILE A 79 -3.39 -5.16 10.52
N VAL A 80 -3.45 -3.84 10.31
CA VAL A 80 -3.62 -2.84 11.39
C VAL A 80 -5.09 -2.46 11.52
N SER A 81 -5.80 -2.35 10.39
CA SER A 81 -7.23 -2.07 10.36
C SER A 81 -7.88 -2.82 9.21
N ALA A 82 -9.08 -3.33 9.44
CA ALA A 82 -9.88 -4.01 8.42
C ALA A 82 -11.38 -3.72 8.64
N THR A 83 -11.82 -2.51 8.25
CA THR A 83 -13.22 -2.05 8.32
C THR A 83 -13.77 -1.77 6.93
N GLU A 84 -15.06 -1.61 6.75
CA GLU A 84 -15.67 -1.28 5.44
C GLU A 84 -15.08 -0.03 4.78
N LYS A 85 -14.57 0.91 5.57
CA LYS A 85 -14.07 2.21 5.08
C LYS A 85 -12.56 2.38 5.23
N HIS A 86 -11.88 1.47 5.92
CA HIS A 86 -10.45 1.59 6.19
C HIS A 86 -9.78 0.23 6.21
N LEU A 87 -8.83 0.04 5.32
CA LEU A 87 -7.95 -1.11 5.28
C LEU A 87 -6.51 -0.63 5.39
N SER A 88 -5.76 -1.15 6.35
CA SER A 88 -4.33 -0.87 6.42
C SER A 88 -3.54 -2.04 6.94
N TRP A 89 -2.28 -2.11 6.52
CA TRP A 89 -1.30 -3.09 7.01
C TRP A 89 0.08 -2.47 7.13
N ARG A 90 0.88 -3.08 7.97
CA ARG A 90 2.24 -2.65 8.27
C ARG A 90 3.22 -3.79 8.00
N GLY A 91 4.29 -3.48 7.29
CA GLY A 91 5.38 -4.41 6.99
C GLY A 91 6.73 -3.82 7.31
N SER A 92 7.72 -4.71 7.49
CA SER A 92 9.11 -4.33 7.65
C SER A 92 10.01 -5.40 7.04
N LEU A 93 11.20 -5.02 6.61
CA LEU A 93 12.24 -5.97 6.28
C LEU A 93 12.83 -6.61 7.54
N ARG A 94 13.41 -7.81 7.39
CA ARG A 94 13.98 -8.58 8.51
C ARG A 94 15.08 -7.85 9.29
N VAL A 95 15.74 -6.87 8.66
CA VAL A 95 16.78 -6.06 9.30
C VAL A 95 16.11 -4.85 9.98
N PRO A 96 16.16 -4.77 11.31
CA PRO A 96 15.55 -3.63 12.03
C PRO A 96 16.11 -2.29 11.56
N GLY A 97 15.23 -1.30 11.37
CA GLY A 97 15.59 0.04 10.92
C GLY A 97 15.91 0.19 9.42
N PHE A 98 15.99 -0.92 8.67
CA PHE A 98 16.32 -0.87 7.26
C PHE A 98 15.14 -0.39 6.42
N PHE A 99 13.95 -0.93 6.65
CA PHE A 99 12.69 -0.50 6.02
C PHE A 99 11.49 -0.80 6.92
N HIS A 100 10.58 0.15 6.97
CA HIS A 100 9.25 0.03 7.57
C HIS A 100 8.25 0.73 6.65
N GLY A 101 7.15 0.06 6.33
CA GLY A 101 6.06 0.59 5.50
C GLY A 101 4.70 0.38 6.16
N GLU A 102 3.83 1.36 6.01
CA GLU A 102 2.42 1.27 6.37
C GLU A 102 1.58 1.71 5.18
N HIS A 103 0.89 0.73 4.58
CA HIS A 103 0.00 0.92 3.45
C HIS A 103 -1.44 1.04 3.93
N GLU A 104 -2.16 2.01 3.40
CA GLU A 104 -3.56 2.23 3.78
C GLU A 104 -4.44 2.59 2.59
N PHE A 105 -5.70 2.13 2.67
CA PHE A 105 -6.81 2.56 1.84
C PHE A 105 -7.89 3.17 2.71
N VAL A 106 -8.38 4.36 2.31
CA VAL A 106 -9.49 5.03 2.96
C VAL A 106 -10.59 5.25 1.93
N ILE A 107 -11.80 4.82 2.26
CA ILE A 107 -13.00 4.94 1.42
C ILE A 107 -13.88 6.03 2.03
N GLU A 108 -14.01 7.15 1.32
CA GLU A 108 -14.85 8.27 1.71
C GLU A 108 -16.07 8.34 0.81
N GLU A 109 -17.27 8.33 1.42
CA GLU A 109 -18.53 8.43 0.71
C GLU A 109 -18.85 9.90 0.41
N LEU A 110 -18.85 10.27 -0.87
CA LEU A 110 -19.20 11.63 -1.34
C LEU A 110 -20.68 11.76 -1.67
N GLY A 111 -21.41 10.66 -1.76
CA GLY A 111 -22.83 10.58 -2.08
C GLY A 111 -23.27 9.15 -2.39
N PRO A 112 -24.56 8.92 -2.68
CA PRO A 112 -25.09 7.56 -2.86
C PRO A 112 -24.36 6.70 -3.91
N ASN A 113 -23.84 7.33 -4.97
CA ASN A 113 -23.12 6.68 -6.07
C ASN A 113 -21.79 7.37 -6.37
N ARG A 114 -21.19 8.00 -5.37
CA ARG A 114 -19.89 8.66 -5.50
C ARG A 114 -19.03 8.37 -4.29
N THR A 115 -17.82 7.90 -4.56
CA THR A 115 -16.86 7.51 -3.53
C THR A 115 -15.48 8.07 -3.89
N LEU A 116 -14.75 8.57 -2.91
CA LEU A 116 -13.35 8.91 -3.04
C LEU A 116 -12.52 7.84 -2.36
N LEU A 117 -11.61 7.22 -3.11
CA LEU A 117 -10.63 6.28 -2.60
C LEU A 117 -9.30 6.98 -2.46
N TYR A 118 -8.73 6.97 -1.26
CA TYR A 118 -7.34 7.32 -0.99
C TYR A 118 -6.51 6.05 -0.85
N GLN A 119 -5.35 6.05 -1.48
CA GLN A 119 -4.32 5.02 -1.29
C GLN A 119 -3.03 5.72 -0.89
N ARG A 120 -2.44 5.28 0.22
CA ARG A 120 -1.22 5.88 0.76
C ARG A 120 -0.30 4.81 1.31
N GLU A 121 1.00 5.02 1.16
CA GLU A 121 2.02 4.29 1.91
C GLU A 121 2.99 5.27 2.55
N LYS A 122 3.16 5.15 3.86
CA LYS A 122 4.19 5.83 4.63
C LYS A 122 5.36 4.88 4.79
N MET A 123 6.55 5.36 4.50
CA MET A 123 7.76 4.54 4.53
C MET A 123 8.85 5.23 5.32
N SER A 124 9.65 4.46 6.06
CA SER A 124 10.80 4.94 6.81
C SER A 124 11.92 3.90 6.83
N GLY A 125 13.14 4.36 7.03
CA GLY A 125 14.30 3.48 7.18
C GLY A 125 15.54 3.94 6.42
N LEU A 126 16.62 3.19 6.58
CA LEU A 126 17.92 3.50 6.01
C LEU A 126 17.96 3.42 4.48
N ILE A 127 17.10 2.58 3.86
CA ILE A 127 17.05 2.44 2.39
C ILE A 127 16.33 3.61 1.70
N ILE A 128 15.48 4.35 2.43
CA ILE A 128 14.58 5.35 1.84
C ILE A 128 15.30 6.41 1.00
N PRO A 129 16.43 7.00 1.42
CA PRO A 129 17.13 8.02 0.62
C PRO A 129 17.66 7.51 -0.73
N PHE A 130 17.74 6.20 -0.92
CA PHE A 130 18.34 5.56 -2.09
C PHE A 130 17.31 4.88 -3.00
N TYR A 131 16.03 4.94 -2.64
CA TYR A 131 14.96 4.24 -3.37
C TYR A 131 14.17 5.21 -4.26
N ASP A 132 13.97 4.83 -5.54
CA ASP A 132 13.09 5.56 -6.46
C ASP A 132 11.65 5.07 -6.30
N PHE A 133 10.77 5.95 -5.81
CA PHE A 133 9.35 5.65 -5.55
C PHE A 133 8.43 5.88 -6.76
N LYS A 134 8.91 6.44 -7.87
CA LYS A 134 8.09 6.66 -9.08
C LYS A 134 7.42 5.40 -9.61
N PRO A 135 8.08 4.22 -9.67
CA PRO A 135 7.44 2.97 -10.05
C PRO A 135 6.31 2.54 -9.10
N THR A 136 6.44 2.80 -7.81
CA THR A 136 5.41 2.52 -6.80
C THR A 136 4.21 3.45 -6.97
N GLU A 137 4.45 4.75 -7.12
CA GLU A 137 3.39 5.75 -7.37
C GLU A 137 2.61 5.43 -8.65
N ALA A 138 3.30 5.12 -9.74
CA ALA A 138 2.67 4.68 -10.98
C ALA A 138 1.83 3.41 -10.80
N GLY A 139 2.29 2.47 -9.97
CA GLY A 139 1.55 1.27 -9.59
C GLY A 139 0.27 1.58 -8.82
N PHE A 140 0.30 2.55 -7.89
CA PHE A 140 -0.88 3.01 -7.17
C PHE A 140 -1.92 3.63 -8.10
N VAL A 141 -1.49 4.51 -9.00
CA VAL A 141 -2.38 5.11 -10.01
C VAL A 141 -3.03 4.04 -10.88
N ALA A 142 -2.24 3.07 -11.35
CA ALA A 142 -2.75 1.97 -12.18
C ALA A 142 -3.77 1.09 -11.42
N MET A 143 -3.48 0.75 -10.16
CA MET A 143 -4.39 -0.01 -9.30
C MET A 143 -5.68 0.77 -9.04
N ASN A 144 -5.60 2.06 -8.69
CA ASN A 144 -6.76 2.89 -8.42
C ASN A 144 -7.69 2.98 -9.64
N ASN A 145 -7.14 3.13 -10.84
CA ASN A 145 -7.92 3.16 -12.08
C ASN A 145 -8.59 1.80 -12.38
N ALA A 146 -7.88 0.70 -12.15
CA ALA A 146 -8.43 -0.64 -12.34
C ALA A 146 -9.54 -0.96 -11.33
N LEU A 147 -9.37 -0.55 -10.06
CA LEU A 147 -10.39 -0.68 -9.03
C LEU A 147 -11.62 0.16 -9.36
N LYS A 148 -11.43 1.42 -9.78
CA LYS A 148 -12.51 2.30 -10.25
C LYS A 148 -13.34 1.63 -11.33
N GLN A 149 -12.71 1.17 -12.40
CA GLN A 149 -13.40 0.52 -13.51
C GLN A 149 -14.21 -0.69 -13.02
N LYS A 150 -13.59 -1.55 -12.22
CA LYS A 150 -14.24 -2.77 -11.70
C LYS A 150 -15.43 -2.45 -10.77
N ALA A 151 -15.31 -1.45 -9.89
CA ALA A 151 -16.38 -1.05 -9.00
C ALA A 151 -17.56 -0.42 -9.76
N GLU A 152 -17.28 0.45 -10.74
CA GLU A 152 -18.29 1.07 -11.59
C GLU A 152 -19.04 0.05 -12.46
N ASP A 153 -18.35 -0.98 -12.97
CA ASP A 153 -18.97 -2.05 -13.75
C ASP A 153 -19.84 -2.99 -12.89
N THR A 154 -19.49 -3.17 -11.62
CA THR A 154 -20.26 -4.00 -10.68
C THR A 154 -21.51 -3.27 -10.14
N ALA A 155 -21.53 -1.94 -10.19
CA ALA A 155 -22.63 -1.11 -9.67
C ALA A 155 -23.73 -0.83 -10.69
N LYS A 156 -23.57 -1.25 -11.96
CA LYS A 156 -24.59 -1.17 -13.04
C LYS A 156 -25.62 -2.28 -12.88
#